data_eb83e01e1535d633b527888c683227df
#
_entry.id   eb83e01e1535d633b527888c683227df
#
_cell.length_a   1.000
_cell.length_b   1.000
_cell.length_c   1.000
_cell.angle_alpha   90.00
_cell.angle_beta   90.00
_cell.angle_gamma   90.00
#
_symmetry.space_group_name_H-M   'P 1'
#
loop_
_entity.id
_entity.type
_entity.pdbx_description
1 polymer ?
#
loop_
_entity_poly.entity_id
_entity_poly.type
_entity_poly.pdbx_seq_one_letter_code
_entity_poly.pdbx_strand_id
1 'polypeptide(L)'
;MLFRSVHAGAPMPADRVIDCTGQIVLPGAVDVHVHMRGGSQSVKEDWETGSMSALAGGVTVVVDQPNTIPPLADPAAFSRRVADAQAHSLCSFAINSAVTPQTPVEAMWEAGALAFGETFFAPSSYGDALSAPDLSLLFGRIQALGGLATIHAESVRPGADTGLAAHDALRSPEGEHDAVLAVQACNTSGCRLHFCHMSSALSIAAAKGTIEVTPHHLFLSRENARDNDTRFKVNPPVRSERERKALFACWNRIDVIASDHAPHTKAEKAQEFSTAPSGVPGVETMVPLLVAEVLEKRLPLSGVIQKTSTVPAALIGIPPAGFLPGDRADFAIYPKKAVTIEADRLHSKCGWTPYEGMKAVFPGIVIRDGTVVYEEGGFTRIPPVWYAGRGYSPVPAPSKR
;
A
#
# COMPACT_ATOMS: atom_id res chain seq x y z
N MET A 1 -22.75 -11.56 13.95
CA MET A 1 -23.51 -12.10 12.80
C MET A 1 -22.50 -12.76 11.88
N LEU A 2 -22.66 -14.03 11.55
CA LEU A 2 -21.70 -14.72 10.69
C LEU A 2 -22.17 -14.57 9.24
N PHE A 3 -21.28 -14.07 8.35
CA PHE A 3 -21.48 -14.13 6.91
C PHE A 3 -21.60 -15.60 6.48
N ARG A 4 -22.61 -15.96 5.71
CA ARG A 4 -22.85 -17.37 5.38
C ARG A 4 -22.63 -17.72 3.92
N SER A 5 -22.88 -16.80 3.00
CA SER A 5 -22.69 -17.09 1.58
C SER A 5 -22.98 -15.90 0.67
N VAL A 6 -22.44 -15.94 -0.54
CA VAL A 6 -22.89 -15.14 -1.69
C VAL A 6 -23.59 -16.08 -2.66
N HIS A 7 -24.80 -15.73 -3.09
CA HIS A 7 -25.61 -16.54 -4.01
C HIS A 7 -26.00 -15.78 -5.26
N ALA A 8 -25.99 -16.49 -6.39
CA ALA A 8 -26.70 -16.08 -7.58
C ALA A 8 -28.07 -16.77 -7.57
N GLY A 9 -29.17 -16.04 -7.33
CA GLY A 9 -30.51 -16.58 -7.31
C GLY A 9 -31.33 -16.16 -6.08
N ALA A 10 -32.38 -16.95 -5.73
CA ALA A 10 -33.27 -16.63 -4.63
C ALA A 10 -32.52 -16.60 -3.28
N PRO A 11 -32.81 -15.62 -2.40
CA PRO A 11 -32.15 -15.51 -1.12
C PRO A 11 -32.48 -16.71 -0.22
N MET A 12 -31.48 -17.19 0.51
CA MET A 12 -31.70 -18.16 1.59
C MET A 12 -32.09 -17.46 2.88
N PRO A 13 -32.75 -18.16 3.84
CA PRO A 13 -33.07 -17.59 5.14
C PRO A 13 -31.78 -17.03 5.81
N ALA A 14 -31.82 -15.75 6.15
CA ALA A 14 -30.70 -15.01 6.77
C ALA A 14 -31.25 -13.85 7.60
N ASP A 15 -30.52 -13.40 8.60
CA ASP A 15 -30.87 -12.23 9.41
C ASP A 15 -30.82 -10.93 8.59
N ARG A 16 -29.90 -10.87 7.61
CA ARG A 16 -29.78 -9.77 6.67
C ARG A 16 -29.44 -10.29 5.28
N VAL A 17 -30.14 -9.78 4.28
CA VAL A 17 -29.88 -9.99 2.86
C VAL A 17 -29.47 -8.65 2.25
N ILE A 18 -28.37 -8.63 1.50
CA ILE A 18 -27.92 -7.47 0.73
C ILE A 18 -28.14 -7.79 -0.74
N ASP A 19 -29.04 -7.04 -1.39
CA ASP A 19 -29.27 -7.17 -2.83
C ASP A 19 -28.18 -6.43 -3.60
N CYS A 20 -27.36 -7.20 -4.31
CA CYS A 20 -26.28 -6.69 -5.16
C CYS A 20 -26.65 -6.68 -6.65
N THR A 21 -27.94 -6.79 -6.99
CA THR A 21 -28.40 -6.79 -8.39
C THR A 21 -27.90 -5.55 -9.13
N GLY A 22 -27.24 -5.76 -10.26
CA GLY A 22 -26.68 -4.67 -11.07
C GLY A 22 -25.39 -4.04 -10.53
N GLN A 23 -24.86 -4.49 -9.38
CA GLN A 23 -23.62 -4.02 -8.78
C GLN A 23 -22.43 -4.95 -9.10
N ILE A 24 -21.24 -4.53 -8.74
CA ILE A 24 -20.01 -5.33 -8.82
C ILE A 24 -19.61 -5.69 -7.39
N VAL A 25 -19.56 -6.99 -7.08
CA VAL A 25 -19.06 -7.47 -5.78
C VAL A 25 -17.62 -7.97 -5.98
N LEU A 26 -16.69 -7.35 -5.27
CA LEU A 26 -15.27 -7.72 -5.29
C LEU A 26 -14.85 -8.30 -3.93
N PRO A 27 -13.88 -9.22 -3.91
CA PRO A 27 -13.16 -9.53 -2.67
C PRO A 27 -12.56 -8.26 -2.08
N GLY A 28 -12.57 -8.13 -0.76
CA GLY A 28 -11.92 -7.02 -0.08
C GLY A 28 -10.47 -6.88 -0.47
N ALA A 29 -10.05 -5.67 -0.81
CA ALA A 29 -8.69 -5.43 -1.25
C ALA A 29 -7.69 -5.49 -0.08
N VAL A 30 -6.45 -5.84 -0.41
CA VAL A 30 -5.28 -5.86 0.48
C VAL A 30 -4.29 -4.84 -0.06
N ASP A 31 -4.09 -3.75 0.65
CA ASP A 31 -3.10 -2.74 0.30
C ASP A 31 -1.81 -3.01 1.07
N VAL A 32 -0.79 -3.49 0.38
CA VAL A 32 0.48 -3.90 1.01
C VAL A 32 1.43 -2.74 1.28
N HIS A 33 1.03 -1.51 0.95
CA HIS A 33 1.90 -0.35 1.07
C HIS A 33 1.14 0.91 1.49
N VAL A 34 1.10 1.17 2.81
CA VAL A 34 0.49 2.38 3.37
C VAL A 34 1.37 2.97 4.48
N HIS A 35 1.24 4.27 4.71
CA HIS A 35 1.88 4.98 5.83
C HIS A 35 0.79 5.59 6.72
N MET A 36 0.34 4.82 7.73
CA MET A 36 -0.72 5.22 8.65
C MET A 36 -0.27 6.28 9.67
N ARG A 37 0.94 6.81 9.51
CA ARG A 37 1.49 7.91 10.31
C ARG A 37 1.28 7.69 11.82
N GLY A 38 0.52 8.55 12.50
CA GLY A 38 0.29 8.50 13.95
C GLY A 38 1.43 9.09 14.79
N GLY A 39 1.32 9.01 16.10
CA GLY A 39 2.31 9.58 17.01
C GLY A 39 2.54 11.07 16.74
N SER A 40 3.79 11.49 16.61
CA SER A 40 4.14 12.88 16.26
C SER A 40 3.68 13.32 14.86
N GLN A 41 3.30 12.38 14.00
CA GLN A 41 2.81 12.62 12.65
C GLN A 41 1.28 12.55 12.53
N SER A 42 0.55 12.42 13.65
CA SER A 42 -0.92 12.25 13.68
C SER A 42 -1.71 13.43 13.08
N VAL A 43 -1.07 14.59 12.92
CA VAL A 43 -1.65 15.73 12.19
C VAL A 43 -1.79 15.44 10.69
N LYS A 44 -0.98 14.55 10.14
CA LYS A 44 -1.01 14.13 8.71
C LYS A 44 -2.04 13.04 8.48
N GLU A 45 -2.00 12.02 9.34
CA GLU A 45 -2.86 10.84 9.33
C GLU A 45 -2.69 10.05 10.63
N ASP A 46 -3.65 9.17 10.94
CA ASP A 46 -3.54 8.15 11.97
C ASP A 46 -4.30 6.87 11.58
N TRP A 47 -4.24 5.86 12.46
CA TRP A 47 -4.91 4.57 12.22
C TRP A 47 -6.41 4.70 12.03
N GLU A 48 -7.07 5.64 12.73
CA GLU A 48 -8.52 5.79 12.62
C GLU A 48 -8.91 6.33 11.24
N THR A 49 -8.43 7.52 10.88
CA THR A 49 -8.82 8.17 9.62
C THR A 49 -8.22 7.48 8.39
N GLY A 50 -6.99 6.97 8.48
CA GLY A 50 -6.38 6.19 7.40
C GLY A 50 -7.12 4.88 7.14
N SER A 51 -7.59 4.18 8.18
CA SER A 51 -8.41 2.96 7.98
C SER A 51 -9.85 3.27 7.57
N MET A 52 -10.42 4.42 7.96
CA MET A 52 -11.69 4.90 7.37
C MET A 52 -11.53 5.11 5.86
N SER A 53 -10.47 5.79 5.44
CA SER A 53 -10.11 5.96 4.02
C SER A 53 -9.98 4.61 3.31
N ALA A 54 -9.28 3.66 3.91
CA ALA A 54 -9.10 2.33 3.34
C ALA A 54 -10.46 1.62 3.12
N LEU A 55 -11.32 1.57 4.14
CA LEU A 55 -12.65 0.95 4.02
C LEU A 55 -13.52 1.66 2.98
N ALA A 56 -13.56 2.99 2.98
CA ALA A 56 -14.32 3.76 2.00
C ALA A 56 -13.84 3.53 0.55
N GLY A 57 -12.58 3.11 0.37
CA GLY A 57 -12.02 2.66 -0.91
C GLY A 57 -12.25 1.17 -1.24
N GLY A 58 -12.75 0.37 -0.28
CA GLY A 58 -12.93 -1.08 -0.44
C GLY A 58 -11.70 -1.92 -0.04
N VAL A 59 -10.75 -1.33 0.69
CA VAL A 59 -9.58 -2.00 1.24
C VAL A 59 -9.90 -2.48 2.66
N THR A 60 -9.77 -3.79 2.91
CA THR A 60 -10.11 -4.41 4.20
C THR A 60 -8.89 -4.80 5.02
N VAL A 61 -7.73 -4.90 4.38
CA VAL A 61 -6.43 -5.18 5.01
C VAL A 61 -5.39 -4.20 4.51
N VAL A 62 -4.60 -3.65 5.43
CA VAL A 62 -3.50 -2.73 5.10
C VAL A 62 -2.18 -3.22 5.70
N VAL A 63 -1.06 -2.95 5.02
CA VAL A 63 0.29 -3.21 5.56
C VAL A 63 1.00 -1.88 5.76
N ASP A 64 1.24 -1.54 7.03
CA ASP A 64 1.87 -0.28 7.40
C ASP A 64 3.38 -0.34 7.22
N GLN A 65 3.93 0.71 6.60
CA GLN A 65 5.37 0.85 6.39
C GLN A 65 6.07 1.41 7.64
N PRO A 66 7.32 1.03 7.87
CA PRO A 66 7.99 1.25 9.15
C PRO A 66 8.62 2.63 9.31
N ASN A 67 8.49 3.55 8.35
CA ASN A 67 9.09 4.89 8.37
C ASN A 67 8.31 5.89 9.25
N THR A 68 7.93 5.45 10.43
CA THR A 68 7.37 6.27 11.51
C THR A 68 8.46 7.10 12.21
N ILE A 69 8.09 7.92 13.20
CA ILE A 69 9.02 8.66 14.04
C ILE A 69 8.77 8.24 15.51
N PRO A 70 9.68 7.48 16.13
CA PRO A 70 10.89 6.84 15.56
C PRO A 70 10.54 5.72 14.56
N PRO A 71 11.49 5.30 13.69
CA PRO A 71 11.27 4.17 12.78
C PRO A 71 11.13 2.85 13.55
N LEU A 72 10.42 1.88 12.96
CA LEU A 72 10.17 0.58 13.58
C LEU A 72 11.37 -0.37 13.41
N ALA A 73 12.51 0.00 14.01
CA ALA A 73 13.78 -0.72 13.92
C ALA A 73 14.11 -1.56 15.18
N ASP A 74 13.24 -1.54 16.19
CA ASP A 74 13.38 -2.33 17.41
C ASP A 74 12.04 -2.96 17.84
N PRO A 75 12.07 -4.14 18.54
CA PRO A 75 10.87 -4.85 18.94
C PRO A 75 9.92 -4.06 19.85
N ALA A 76 10.45 -3.16 20.68
CA ALA A 76 9.61 -2.39 21.62
C ALA A 76 8.82 -1.31 20.88
N ALA A 77 9.46 -0.59 19.92
CA ALA A 77 8.78 0.36 19.04
C ALA A 77 7.72 -0.36 18.19
N PHE A 78 8.08 -1.53 17.64
CA PHE A 78 7.18 -2.38 16.85
C PHE A 78 5.95 -2.80 17.67
N SER A 79 6.13 -3.32 18.88
CA SER A 79 5.02 -3.75 19.76
C SER A 79 4.10 -2.58 20.12
N ARG A 80 4.64 -1.39 20.39
CA ARG A 80 3.82 -0.19 20.61
C ARG A 80 2.99 0.18 19.37
N ARG A 81 3.57 0.03 18.17
CA ARG A 81 2.87 0.29 16.92
C ARG A 81 1.72 -0.70 16.69
N VAL A 82 1.95 -1.99 16.98
CA VAL A 82 0.90 -3.02 16.94
C VAL A 82 -0.25 -2.68 17.91
N ALA A 83 0.07 -2.29 19.15
CA ALA A 83 -0.93 -1.94 20.15
C ALA A 83 -1.76 -0.70 19.73
N ASP A 84 -1.12 0.30 19.13
CA ASP A 84 -1.80 1.49 18.59
C ASP A 84 -2.75 1.12 17.45
N ALA A 85 -2.31 0.28 16.50
CA ALA A 85 -3.13 -0.23 15.43
C ALA A 85 -4.33 -1.05 15.93
N GLN A 86 -4.12 -1.93 16.91
CA GLN A 86 -5.19 -2.73 17.52
C GLN A 86 -6.25 -1.86 18.20
N ALA A 87 -5.86 -0.75 18.79
CA ALA A 87 -6.77 0.16 19.47
C ALA A 87 -7.60 1.03 18.51
N HIS A 88 -7.02 1.44 17.38
CA HIS A 88 -7.58 2.52 16.57
C HIS A 88 -7.96 2.11 15.14
N SER A 89 -7.39 1.05 14.56
CA SER A 89 -7.70 0.66 13.19
C SER A 89 -9.12 0.11 13.03
N LEU A 90 -9.78 0.48 11.94
CA LEU A 90 -11.04 -0.12 11.48
C LEU A 90 -10.79 -1.25 10.46
N CYS A 91 -9.61 -1.27 9.83
CA CYS A 91 -9.17 -2.36 8.94
C CYS A 91 -8.42 -3.43 9.71
N SER A 92 -8.38 -4.66 9.17
CA SER A 92 -7.34 -5.62 9.55
C SER A 92 -5.98 -5.13 9.06
N PHE A 93 -4.89 -5.52 9.71
CA PHE A 93 -3.59 -4.93 9.41
C PHE A 93 -2.43 -5.90 9.61
N ALA A 94 -1.31 -5.57 8.97
CA ALA A 94 0.02 -6.06 9.26
C ALA A 94 1.01 -4.89 9.27
N ILE A 95 2.23 -5.11 9.74
CA ILE A 95 3.25 -4.07 9.88
C ILE A 95 4.60 -4.62 9.43
N ASN A 96 5.35 -3.85 8.65
CA ASN A 96 6.71 -4.15 8.24
C ASN A 96 7.74 -3.65 9.26
N SER A 97 8.93 -4.25 9.27
CA SER A 97 10.09 -3.79 10.04
C SER A 97 10.95 -2.85 9.22
N ALA A 98 11.43 -1.77 9.82
CA ALA A 98 12.47 -0.95 9.21
C ALA A 98 13.76 -1.77 9.03
N VAL A 99 14.55 -1.40 8.01
CA VAL A 99 15.82 -2.04 7.69
C VAL A 99 16.94 -1.00 7.74
N THR A 100 17.80 -1.18 8.73
CA THR A 100 19.06 -0.43 8.91
C THR A 100 20.18 -1.44 9.15
N PRO A 101 21.47 -1.05 9.08
CA PRO A 101 22.57 -1.97 9.40
C PRO A 101 22.48 -2.57 10.82
N GLN A 102 21.80 -1.87 11.74
CA GLN A 102 21.66 -2.27 13.15
C GLN A 102 20.35 -3.01 13.45
N THR A 103 19.44 -3.14 12.50
CA THR A 103 18.14 -3.79 12.72
C THR A 103 18.34 -5.25 13.22
N PRO A 104 17.78 -5.62 14.37
CA PRO A 104 17.86 -6.98 14.88
C PRO A 104 16.84 -7.88 14.18
N VAL A 105 17.16 -8.32 12.95
CA VAL A 105 16.25 -8.98 12.00
C VAL A 105 15.48 -10.14 12.67
N GLU A 106 16.18 -11.00 13.42
CA GLU A 106 15.59 -12.17 14.09
C GLU A 106 14.59 -11.73 15.17
N ALA A 107 14.97 -10.76 16.01
CA ALA A 107 14.08 -10.25 17.05
C ALA A 107 12.85 -9.51 16.48
N MET A 108 13.00 -8.81 15.35
CA MET A 108 11.87 -8.20 14.65
C MET A 108 10.94 -9.26 14.04
N TRP A 109 11.52 -10.34 13.49
CA TRP A 109 10.76 -11.48 12.99
C TRP A 109 9.92 -12.13 14.09
N GLU A 110 10.54 -12.37 15.26
CA GLU A 110 9.87 -12.93 16.44
C GLU A 110 8.82 -11.98 17.03
N ALA A 111 9.03 -10.67 16.93
CA ALA A 111 8.04 -9.66 17.31
C ALA A 111 6.81 -9.63 16.38
N GLY A 112 6.88 -10.27 15.21
CA GLY A 112 5.77 -10.39 14.27
C GLY A 112 5.82 -9.45 13.07
N ALA A 113 7.00 -8.92 12.73
CA ALA A 113 7.18 -8.17 11.49
C ALA A 113 6.78 -9.03 10.29
N LEU A 114 5.93 -8.47 9.40
CA LEU A 114 5.42 -9.18 8.24
C LEU A 114 6.50 -9.37 7.17
N ALA A 115 7.21 -8.28 6.89
CA ALA A 115 8.30 -8.20 5.93
C ALA A 115 9.35 -7.20 6.44
N PHE A 116 10.46 -7.11 5.74
CA PHE A 116 11.59 -6.23 6.05
C PHE A 116 11.75 -5.17 4.95
N GLY A 117 11.57 -3.92 5.28
CA GLY A 117 11.60 -2.75 4.37
C GLY A 117 10.44 -1.79 4.64
N GLU A 118 10.35 -0.67 3.91
CA GLU A 118 11.09 -0.47 2.66
C GLU A 118 12.61 -0.45 2.89
N THR A 119 13.32 -1.22 2.10
CA THR A 119 14.78 -1.20 2.06
C THR A 119 15.21 -0.19 1.00
N PHE A 120 15.89 0.87 1.41
CA PHE A 120 16.30 1.95 0.52
C PHE A 120 17.72 1.73 -0.03
N PHE A 121 17.85 1.83 -1.34
CA PHE A 121 19.14 1.87 -2.03
C PHE A 121 19.68 3.31 -2.18
N ALA A 122 18.89 4.32 -1.83
CA ALA A 122 19.26 5.73 -1.74
C ALA A 122 19.01 6.25 -0.32
N PRO A 123 19.55 7.43 0.07
CA PRO A 123 19.22 8.06 1.34
C PRO A 123 17.71 8.22 1.53
N SER A 124 17.21 7.89 2.72
CA SER A 124 15.78 7.80 3.02
C SER A 124 15.38 8.62 4.24
N SER A 125 14.09 8.57 4.60
CA SER A 125 13.55 9.23 5.79
C SER A 125 14.10 8.69 7.12
N TYR A 126 14.77 7.53 7.15
CA TYR A 126 15.36 6.97 8.35
C TYR A 126 16.84 6.64 8.25
N GLY A 127 17.56 7.26 7.31
CA GLY A 127 19.01 7.20 7.29
C GLY A 127 19.65 7.22 5.91
N ASP A 128 20.95 6.96 5.91
CA ASP A 128 21.73 6.83 4.70
C ASP A 128 21.39 5.54 3.93
N ALA A 129 21.74 5.51 2.67
CA ALA A 129 21.62 4.32 1.83
C ALA A 129 22.40 3.14 2.44
N LEU A 130 21.83 1.94 2.36
CA LEU A 130 22.54 0.73 2.76
C LEU A 130 23.67 0.43 1.76
N SER A 131 24.82 0.05 2.28
CA SER A 131 25.92 -0.40 1.44
C SER A 131 25.63 -1.78 0.81
N ALA A 132 26.27 -2.09 -0.30
CA ALA A 132 26.10 -3.41 -0.94
C ALA A 132 26.45 -4.60 0.00
N PRO A 133 27.53 -4.54 0.83
CA PRO A 133 27.76 -5.56 1.84
C PRO A 133 26.65 -5.67 2.89
N ASP A 134 26.10 -4.55 3.40
CA ASP A 134 25.00 -4.57 4.37
C ASP A 134 23.75 -5.20 3.77
N LEU A 135 23.40 -4.84 2.52
CA LEU A 135 22.28 -5.45 1.81
C LEU A 135 22.46 -6.96 1.65
N SER A 136 23.64 -7.43 1.24
CA SER A 136 23.90 -8.87 1.08
C SER A 136 23.76 -9.62 2.40
N LEU A 137 24.27 -9.04 3.49
CA LEU A 137 24.13 -9.61 4.84
C LEU A 137 22.68 -9.67 5.27
N LEU A 138 21.94 -8.58 5.11
CA LEU A 138 20.53 -8.49 5.47
C LEU A 138 19.68 -9.48 4.68
N PHE A 139 19.87 -9.57 3.36
CA PHE A 139 19.16 -10.55 2.53
C PHE A 139 19.45 -11.98 2.96
N GLY A 140 20.71 -12.28 3.37
CA GLY A 140 21.07 -13.59 3.93
C GLY A 140 20.29 -13.92 5.22
N ARG A 141 20.20 -12.97 6.16
CA ARG A 141 19.44 -13.12 7.41
C ARG A 141 17.94 -13.27 7.16
N ILE A 142 17.36 -12.41 6.31
CA ILE A 142 15.93 -12.47 5.96
C ILE A 142 15.60 -13.80 5.27
N GLN A 143 16.45 -14.26 4.35
CA GLN A 143 16.28 -15.56 3.67
C GLN A 143 16.33 -16.73 4.64
N ALA A 144 17.26 -16.72 5.60
CA ALA A 144 17.37 -17.77 6.63
C ALA A 144 16.08 -17.94 7.46
N LEU A 145 15.31 -16.86 7.61
CA LEU A 145 14.00 -16.86 8.28
C LEU A 145 12.83 -17.20 7.33
N GLY A 146 13.08 -17.31 6.01
CA GLY A 146 12.03 -17.44 5.02
C GLY A 146 11.20 -16.17 4.83
N GLY A 147 11.78 -15.01 5.20
CA GLY A 147 11.14 -13.70 5.14
C GLY A 147 10.99 -13.12 3.74
N LEU A 148 10.49 -11.90 3.67
CA LEU A 148 10.32 -11.09 2.47
C LEU A 148 11.04 -9.77 2.67
N ALA A 149 11.86 -9.34 1.71
CA ALA A 149 12.42 -7.99 1.66
C ALA A 149 11.61 -7.13 0.69
N THR A 150 11.15 -5.96 1.16
CA THR A 150 10.46 -4.97 0.32
C THR A 150 11.45 -3.86 -0.04
N ILE A 151 11.51 -3.48 -1.31
CA ILE A 151 12.61 -2.72 -1.88
C ILE A 151 12.12 -1.42 -2.52
N HIS A 152 12.58 -0.30 -2.02
CA HIS A 152 12.52 0.99 -2.70
C HIS A 152 13.74 1.12 -3.62
N ALA A 153 13.59 0.73 -4.89
CA ALA A 153 14.67 0.72 -5.86
C ALA A 153 14.80 2.08 -6.55
N GLU A 154 15.55 2.98 -5.99
CA GLU A 154 15.77 4.32 -6.54
C GLU A 154 17.23 4.72 -6.46
N SER A 155 17.71 5.43 -7.49
CA SER A 155 19.00 6.12 -7.49
C SER A 155 18.77 7.62 -7.69
N VAL A 156 19.41 8.43 -6.86
CA VAL A 156 19.24 9.88 -6.85
C VAL A 156 20.53 10.56 -7.32
N ARG A 157 20.46 11.29 -8.43
CA ARG A 157 21.59 12.07 -8.95
C ARG A 157 21.69 13.41 -8.21
N PRO A 158 22.89 13.96 -8.01
CA PRO A 158 23.04 15.31 -7.49
C PRO A 158 22.39 16.34 -8.41
N GLY A 159 21.72 17.34 -7.83
CA GLY A 159 21.09 18.42 -8.59
C GLY A 159 20.11 19.23 -7.75
N ALA A 160 19.56 20.28 -8.34
CA ALA A 160 18.55 21.12 -7.71
C ALA A 160 17.16 20.57 -8.00
N ASP A 161 16.42 20.21 -6.95
CA ASP A 161 15.07 19.66 -7.01
C ASP A 161 14.04 20.80 -7.01
N THR A 162 13.84 21.41 -8.18
CA THR A 162 13.09 22.68 -8.31
C THR A 162 11.70 22.55 -8.91
N GLY A 163 11.30 21.35 -9.36
CA GLY A 163 10.01 21.09 -9.99
C GLY A 163 9.90 19.64 -10.46
N LEU A 164 8.74 19.26 -10.96
CA LEU A 164 8.45 17.87 -11.37
C LEU A 164 9.42 17.36 -12.45
N ALA A 165 9.78 18.19 -13.40
CA ALA A 165 10.72 17.81 -14.46
C ALA A 165 12.14 17.59 -13.91
N ALA A 166 12.63 18.48 -13.03
CA ALA A 166 13.91 18.31 -12.35
C ALA A 166 13.90 17.08 -11.43
N HIS A 167 12.84 16.88 -10.66
CA HIS A 167 12.63 15.75 -9.77
C HIS A 167 12.69 14.41 -10.53
N ASP A 168 12.01 14.31 -11.66
CA ASP A 168 12.04 13.15 -12.55
C ASP A 168 13.45 12.91 -13.15
N ALA A 169 14.14 13.96 -13.54
CA ALA A 169 15.50 13.87 -14.09
C ALA A 169 16.54 13.41 -13.05
N LEU A 170 16.40 13.86 -11.78
CA LEU A 170 17.28 13.45 -10.69
C LEU A 170 17.05 11.99 -10.27
N ARG A 171 15.85 11.48 -10.46
CA ARG A 171 15.40 10.12 -10.12
C ARG A 171 14.90 9.38 -11.36
N SER A 172 15.73 9.34 -12.39
CA SER A 172 15.32 8.89 -13.73
C SER A 172 14.93 7.42 -13.79
N PRO A 173 14.17 7.00 -14.81
CA PRO A 173 13.85 5.59 -15.08
C PRO A 173 15.10 4.70 -15.19
N GLU A 174 16.20 5.22 -15.75
CA GLU A 174 17.47 4.52 -15.84
C GLU A 174 18.10 4.34 -14.45
N GLY A 175 17.99 5.36 -13.57
CA GLY A 175 18.44 5.28 -12.18
C GLY A 175 17.66 4.24 -11.37
N GLU A 176 16.35 4.15 -11.56
CA GLU A 176 15.50 3.10 -10.99
C GLU A 176 15.92 1.71 -11.50
N HIS A 177 16.12 1.56 -12.80
CA HIS A 177 16.61 0.33 -13.41
C HIS A 177 17.96 -0.12 -12.85
N ASP A 178 18.94 0.80 -12.76
CA ASP A 178 20.25 0.50 -12.22
C ASP A 178 20.19 0.09 -10.74
N ALA A 179 19.31 0.71 -9.95
CA ALA A 179 19.05 0.33 -8.57
C ALA A 179 18.44 -1.10 -8.48
N VAL A 180 17.49 -1.44 -9.34
CA VAL A 180 16.94 -2.81 -9.44
C VAL A 180 18.05 -3.84 -9.71
N LEU A 181 18.93 -3.57 -10.67
CA LEU A 181 20.04 -4.46 -10.99
C LEU A 181 21.03 -4.59 -9.83
N ALA A 182 21.36 -3.48 -9.19
CA ALA A 182 22.28 -3.46 -8.05
C ALA A 182 21.74 -4.24 -6.85
N VAL A 183 20.45 -4.06 -6.50
CA VAL A 183 19.78 -4.82 -5.44
C VAL A 183 19.79 -6.32 -5.76
N GLN A 184 19.49 -6.70 -6.98
CA GLN A 184 19.52 -8.09 -7.41
C GLN A 184 20.91 -8.71 -7.36
N ALA A 185 21.96 -7.93 -7.69
CA ALA A 185 23.34 -8.37 -7.57
C ALA A 185 23.76 -8.60 -6.09
N CYS A 186 23.23 -7.82 -5.15
CA CYS A 186 23.43 -8.03 -3.72
C CYS A 186 22.68 -9.26 -3.17
N ASN A 187 21.63 -9.71 -3.84
CA ASN A 187 20.81 -10.84 -3.39
C ASN A 187 21.39 -12.21 -3.78
N THR A 188 22.58 -12.51 -3.28
CA THR A 188 23.24 -13.80 -3.53
C THR A 188 22.62 -14.97 -2.74
N SER A 189 21.84 -14.67 -1.71
CA SER A 189 21.18 -15.66 -0.85
C SER A 189 19.88 -16.22 -1.44
N GLY A 190 19.33 -15.62 -2.50
CA GLY A 190 18.03 -15.98 -3.04
C GLY A 190 16.85 -15.51 -2.18
N CYS A 191 17.04 -14.45 -1.38
CA CYS A 191 15.97 -13.82 -0.61
C CYS A 191 14.80 -13.43 -1.51
N ARG A 192 13.58 -13.63 -1.03
CA ARG A 192 12.36 -13.16 -1.72
C ARG A 192 12.35 -11.64 -1.73
N LEU A 193 12.24 -11.05 -2.93
CA LEU A 193 12.18 -9.60 -3.13
C LEU A 193 10.79 -9.17 -3.59
N HIS A 194 10.31 -8.06 -3.07
CA HIS A 194 9.15 -7.32 -3.53
C HIS A 194 9.58 -5.90 -3.86
N PHE A 195 9.51 -5.52 -5.13
CA PHE A 195 9.87 -4.18 -5.59
C PHE A 195 8.66 -3.27 -5.46
N CYS A 196 8.74 -2.32 -4.54
CA CYS A 196 7.69 -1.35 -4.23
C CYS A 196 7.53 -0.32 -5.35
N HIS A 197 6.32 0.18 -5.54
CA HIS A 197 5.93 1.36 -6.34
C HIS A 197 6.79 1.62 -7.59
N MET A 198 7.07 0.58 -8.39
CA MET A 198 7.87 0.72 -9.60
C MET A 198 7.21 1.66 -10.62
N SER A 199 7.98 2.56 -11.17
CA SER A 199 7.49 3.70 -11.95
C SER A 199 7.82 3.65 -13.44
N SER A 200 8.63 2.67 -13.90
CA SER A 200 9.05 2.58 -15.29
C SER A 200 8.95 1.17 -15.88
N ALA A 201 8.60 1.11 -17.17
CA ALA A 201 8.58 -0.14 -17.92
C ALA A 201 9.96 -0.80 -18.02
N LEU A 202 11.02 0.02 -18.06
CA LEU A 202 12.41 -0.42 -18.11
C LEU A 202 12.77 -1.23 -16.87
N SER A 203 12.43 -0.72 -15.69
CA SER A 203 12.70 -1.36 -14.40
C SER A 203 11.87 -2.62 -14.20
N ILE A 204 10.58 -2.59 -14.59
CA ILE A 204 9.70 -3.77 -14.57
C ILE A 204 10.27 -4.90 -15.41
N ALA A 205 10.84 -4.60 -16.58
CA ALA A 205 11.43 -5.62 -17.46
C ALA A 205 12.66 -6.31 -16.82
N ALA A 206 13.40 -5.60 -15.97
CA ALA A 206 14.61 -6.09 -15.31
C ALA A 206 14.35 -6.81 -13.98
N ALA A 207 13.25 -6.50 -13.31
CA ALA A 207 12.97 -6.99 -11.95
C ALA A 207 12.75 -8.50 -11.91
N LYS A 208 13.42 -9.17 -10.95
CA LYS A 208 13.28 -10.58 -10.60
C LYS A 208 12.75 -10.69 -9.18
N GLY A 209 11.44 -10.63 -9.02
CA GLY A 209 10.70 -10.62 -7.76
C GLY A 209 9.26 -10.24 -8.05
N THR A 210 8.47 -10.01 -7.02
CA THR A 210 7.13 -9.45 -7.19
C THR A 210 7.20 -7.95 -7.45
N ILE A 211 6.35 -7.46 -8.32
CA ILE A 211 6.34 -6.09 -8.85
C ILE A 211 5.08 -5.38 -8.37
N GLU A 212 5.28 -4.32 -7.61
CA GLU A 212 4.23 -3.41 -7.19
C GLU A 212 4.24 -2.14 -8.04
N VAL A 213 3.05 -1.65 -8.38
CA VAL A 213 2.85 -0.36 -9.03
C VAL A 213 1.72 0.38 -8.33
N THR A 214 1.76 1.70 -8.34
CA THR A 214 0.76 2.53 -7.66
C THR A 214 -0.18 3.22 -8.65
N PRO A 215 -1.39 3.61 -8.21
CA PRO A 215 -2.31 4.38 -9.05
C PRO A 215 -1.72 5.70 -9.56
N HIS A 216 -0.90 6.40 -8.76
CA HIS A 216 -0.31 7.65 -9.21
C HIS A 216 0.69 7.45 -10.37
N HIS A 217 1.40 6.33 -10.43
CA HIS A 217 2.23 6.01 -11.59
C HIS A 217 1.43 5.51 -12.80
N LEU A 218 0.25 4.91 -12.59
CA LEU A 218 -0.61 4.44 -13.68
C LEU A 218 -1.45 5.56 -14.32
N PHE A 219 -1.90 6.52 -13.52
CA PHE A 219 -2.94 7.47 -13.93
C PHE A 219 -2.48 8.92 -13.98
N LEU A 220 -1.37 9.28 -13.32
CA LEU A 220 -0.84 10.63 -13.31
C LEU A 220 0.47 10.72 -14.11
N SER A 221 0.67 11.85 -14.74
CA SER A 221 1.93 12.23 -15.37
C SER A 221 2.31 13.66 -14.97
N ARG A 222 3.58 14.03 -15.11
CA ARG A 222 4.02 15.39 -14.78
C ARG A 222 3.33 16.45 -15.64
N GLU A 223 2.81 16.08 -16.81
CA GLU A 223 2.05 16.96 -17.69
C GLU A 223 0.64 17.24 -17.16
N ASN A 224 0.15 16.50 -16.15
CA ASN A 224 -1.15 16.75 -15.52
C ASN A 224 -1.13 17.94 -14.55
N ALA A 225 0.04 18.46 -14.21
CA ALA A 225 0.22 19.52 -13.23
C ALA A 225 1.19 20.60 -13.71
N ARG A 226 1.22 21.73 -13.01
CA ARG A 226 2.30 22.71 -13.17
C ARG A 226 3.59 22.12 -12.62
N ASP A 227 4.73 22.50 -13.21
CA ASP A 227 6.03 21.94 -12.84
C ASP A 227 6.37 22.11 -11.34
N ASN A 228 5.90 23.16 -10.71
CA ASN A 228 6.09 23.44 -9.29
C ASN A 228 4.95 22.92 -8.37
N ASP A 229 4.03 22.10 -8.88
CA ASP A 229 2.93 21.56 -8.05
C ASP A 229 3.43 20.41 -7.17
N THR A 230 3.69 20.72 -5.92
CA THR A 230 4.18 19.80 -4.91
C THR A 230 3.20 18.65 -4.59
N ARG A 231 1.90 18.78 -4.93
CA ARG A 231 0.90 17.73 -4.75
C ARG A 231 1.17 16.51 -5.65
N PHE A 232 2.01 16.68 -6.68
CA PHE A 232 2.47 15.60 -7.56
C PHE A 232 3.89 15.11 -7.22
N LYS A 233 4.52 15.67 -6.17
CA LYS A 233 5.84 15.23 -5.72
C LYS A 233 5.73 13.94 -4.94
N VAL A 234 6.26 12.85 -5.51
CA VAL A 234 6.35 11.48 -4.93
C VAL A 234 7.71 10.87 -5.26
N ASN A 235 8.11 9.83 -4.57
CA ASN A 235 9.31 9.04 -4.83
C ASN A 235 8.93 7.56 -5.00
N PRO A 236 9.22 6.93 -6.17
CA PRO A 236 9.75 7.53 -7.40
C PRO A 236 8.82 8.59 -7.99
N PRO A 237 9.34 9.51 -8.84
CA PRO A 237 8.53 10.60 -9.41
C PRO A 237 7.37 10.13 -10.29
N VAL A 238 6.31 10.94 -10.36
CA VAL A 238 5.39 10.85 -11.50
C VAL A 238 6.17 11.11 -12.79
N ARG A 239 6.06 10.20 -13.74
CA ARG A 239 6.83 10.23 -14.99
C ARG A 239 6.15 11.06 -16.07
N SER A 240 6.84 11.21 -17.22
CA SER A 240 6.20 11.77 -18.42
C SER A 240 5.03 10.91 -18.87
N GLU A 241 4.11 11.50 -19.64
CA GLU A 241 2.96 10.79 -20.21
C GLU A 241 3.40 9.61 -21.11
N ARG A 242 4.57 9.74 -21.77
CA ARG A 242 5.14 8.65 -22.55
C ARG A 242 5.52 7.45 -21.66
N GLU A 243 6.21 7.70 -20.55
CA GLU A 243 6.63 6.67 -19.60
C GLU A 243 5.41 6.07 -18.87
N ARG A 244 4.46 6.92 -18.47
CA ARG A 244 3.20 6.46 -17.87
C ARG A 244 2.45 5.48 -18.79
N LYS A 245 2.34 5.79 -20.10
CA LYS A 245 1.71 4.89 -21.08
C LYS A 245 2.50 3.59 -21.25
N ALA A 246 3.82 3.66 -21.25
CA ALA A 246 4.68 2.48 -21.32
C ALA A 246 4.50 1.59 -20.08
N LEU A 247 4.43 2.20 -18.90
CA LEU A 247 4.15 1.50 -17.63
C LEU A 247 2.76 0.84 -17.65
N PHE A 248 1.73 1.56 -18.08
CA PHE A 248 0.36 1.03 -18.18
C PHE A 248 0.29 -0.17 -19.14
N ALA A 249 1.07 -0.15 -20.22
CA ALA A 249 1.16 -1.29 -21.16
C ALA A 249 1.82 -2.52 -20.54
N CYS A 250 2.57 -2.37 -19.43
CA CYS A 250 3.14 -3.49 -18.68
C CYS A 250 2.13 -4.17 -17.72
N TRP A 251 0.84 -3.87 -17.80
CA TRP A 251 -0.21 -4.37 -16.89
C TRP A 251 -0.06 -5.86 -16.54
N ASN A 252 0.22 -6.70 -17.52
CA ASN A 252 0.35 -8.15 -17.31
C ASN A 252 1.62 -8.58 -16.55
N ARG A 253 2.60 -7.69 -16.42
CA ARG A 253 3.85 -7.91 -15.65
C ARG A 253 3.76 -7.42 -14.20
N ILE A 254 2.76 -6.60 -13.90
CA ILE A 254 2.51 -6.09 -12.55
C ILE A 254 1.86 -7.20 -11.74
N ASP A 255 2.37 -7.47 -10.55
CA ASP A 255 1.82 -8.47 -9.63
C ASP A 255 0.84 -7.84 -8.64
N VAL A 256 1.15 -6.67 -8.13
CA VAL A 256 0.44 -5.98 -7.06
C VAL A 256 0.17 -4.53 -7.44
N ILE A 257 -1.05 -4.07 -7.16
CA ILE A 257 -1.35 -2.63 -7.08
C ILE A 257 -1.51 -2.29 -5.61
N ALA A 258 -0.69 -1.36 -5.13
CA ALA A 258 -0.76 -0.80 -3.79
C ALA A 258 -0.85 0.73 -3.86
N SER A 259 -1.34 1.38 -2.81
CA SER A 259 -1.61 2.82 -2.89
C SER A 259 -0.37 3.69 -2.70
N ASP A 260 0.60 3.21 -1.95
CA ASP A 260 1.62 4.05 -1.32
C ASP A 260 0.99 5.29 -0.65
N HIS A 261 -0.07 5.04 0.14
CA HIS A 261 -0.76 6.10 0.87
C HIS A 261 0.20 6.77 1.84
N ALA A 262 0.72 7.93 1.42
CA ALA A 262 1.74 8.68 2.14
C ALA A 262 1.29 10.14 2.35
N PRO A 263 0.27 10.38 3.19
CA PRO A 263 -0.35 11.69 3.35
C PRO A 263 0.59 12.70 4.03
N HIS A 264 0.46 13.95 3.57
CA HIS A 264 1.10 15.14 4.12
C HIS A 264 0.06 16.27 4.21
N THR A 265 0.20 17.16 5.18
CA THR A 265 -0.73 18.27 5.35
C THR A 265 -0.70 19.24 4.17
N LYS A 266 -1.79 19.99 3.95
CA LYS A 266 -1.81 21.08 2.94
C LYS A 266 -0.69 22.09 3.16
N ALA A 267 -0.35 22.39 4.43
CA ALA A 267 0.73 23.30 4.76
C ALA A 267 2.11 22.79 4.36
N GLU A 268 2.38 21.49 4.56
CA GLU A 268 3.62 20.87 4.09
C GLU A 268 3.72 20.86 2.56
N LYS A 269 2.61 20.58 1.89
CA LYS A 269 2.55 20.60 0.41
C LYS A 269 2.52 22.02 -0.18
N ALA A 270 2.30 23.06 0.62
CA ALA A 270 2.38 24.46 0.17
C ALA A 270 3.78 25.07 0.24
N GLN A 271 4.78 24.30 0.71
CA GLN A 271 6.18 24.73 0.74
C GLN A 271 6.77 24.79 -0.68
N GLU A 272 7.96 25.43 -0.79
CA GLU A 272 8.76 25.39 -2.00
C GLU A 272 9.03 23.94 -2.43
N PHE A 273 9.12 23.69 -3.73
CA PHE A 273 9.22 22.32 -4.25
C PHE A 273 10.39 21.53 -3.66
N SER A 274 11.54 22.17 -3.46
CA SER A 274 12.74 21.54 -2.90
C SER A 274 12.57 21.05 -1.46
N THR A 275 11.73 21.72 -0.66
CA THR A 275 11.51 21.44 0.76
C THR A 275 10.20 20.70 1.05
N ALA A 276 9.24 20.76 0.14
CA ALA A 276 7.99 20.04 0.28
C ALA A 276 8.24 18.52 0.31
N PRO A 277 7.63 17.78 1.25
CA PRO A 277 7.82 16.35 1.35
C PRO A 277 7.19 15.60 0.16
N SER A 278 7.83 14.50 -0.25
CA SER A 278 7.28 13.56 -1.22
C SER A 278 6.22 12.67 -0.57
N GLY A 279 5.16 12.36 -1.32
CA GLY A 279 4.06 11.50 -0.88
C GLY A 279 2.69 12.10 -1.16
N VAL A 280 1.72 11.22 -1.40
CA VAL A 280 0.32 11.57 -1.72
C VAL A 280 -0.64 10.61 -0.99
N PRO A 281 -1.87 11.05 -0.65
CA PRO A 281 -2.91 10.13 -0.19
C PRO A 281 -3.42 9.30 -1.37
N GLY A 282 -3.67 7.99 -1.17
CA GLY A 282 -4.06 7.10 -2.26
C GLY A 282 -4.96 5.94 -1.88
N VAL A 283 -5.01 5.50 -0.61
CA VAL A 283 -5.68 4.25 -0.21
C VAL A 283 -7.18 4.25 -0.53
N GLU A 284 -7.87 5.38 -0.35
CA GLU A 284 -9.31 5.48 -0.62
C GLU A 284 -9.63 5.48 -2.11
N THR A 285 -8.72 5.97 -2.95
CA THR A 285 -8.95 6.14 -4.38
C THR A 285 -8.40 4.99 -5.23
N MET A 286 -7.54 4.12 -4.67
CA MET A 286 -6.85 3.06 -5.39
C MET A 286 -7.81 2.14 -6.16
N VAL A 287 -8.66 1.42 -5.44
CA VAL A 287 -9.60 0.47 -6.08
C VAL A 287 -10.69 1.21 -6.86
N PRO A 288 -11.28 2.30 -6.36
CA PRO A 288 -12.25 3.11 -7.11
C PRO A 288 -11.78 3.57 -8.49
N LEU A 289 -10.53 4.00 -8.65
CA LEU A 289 -9.94 4.35 -9.94
C LEU A 289 -9.87 3.13 -10.87
N LEU A 290 -9.39 2.00 -10.37
CA LEU A 290 -9.29 0.76 -11.15
C LEU A 290 -10.67 0.23 -11.59
N VAL A 291 -11.68 0.32 -10.73
CA VAL A 291 -13.05 -0.07 -11.07
C VAL A 291 -13.63 0.85 -12.16
N ALA A 292 -13.32 2.13 -12.15
CA ALA A 292 -13.70 3.03 -13.24
C ALA A 292 -13.07 2.60 -14.58
N GLU A 293 -11.80 2.20 -14.60
CA GLU A 293 -11.14 1.66 -15.80
C GLU A 293 -11.79 0.36 -16.30
N VAL A 294 -12.29 -0.48 -15.37
CA VAL A 294 -13.05 -1.69 -15.73
C VAL A 294 -14.38 -1.33 -16.40
N LEU A 295 -15.12 -0.35 -15.87
CA LEU A 295 -16.37 0.09 -16.48
C LEU A 295 -16.16 0.66 -17.90
N GLU A 296 -15.03 1.34 -18.12
CA GLU A 296 -14.62 1.87 -19.41
C GLU A 296 -13.97 0.78 -20.33
N LYS A 297 -13.92 -0.47 -19.87
CA LYS A 297 -13.32 -1.62 -20.59
C LYS A 297 -11.83 -1.45 -20.92
N ARG A 298 -11.10 -0.62 -20.19
CA ARG A 298 -9.65 -0.45 -20.34
C ARG A 298 -8.84 -1.45 -19.54
N LEU A 299 -9.41 -1.97 -18.44
CA LEU A 299 -8.80 -3.03 -17.63
C LEU A 299 -9.75 -4.22 -17.47
N PRO A 300 -9.22 -5.46 -17.41
CA PRO A 300 -10.03 -6.63 -17.10
C PRO A 300 -10.32 -6.72 -15.59
N LEU A 301 -11.58 -6.99 -15.21
CA LEU A 301 -11.99 -7.12 -13.81
C LEU A 301 -11.17 -8.18 -13.06
N SER A 302 -10.92 -9.33 -13.70
CA SER A 302 -10.10 -10.41 -13.12
C SER A 302 -8.69 -9.94 -12.77
N GLY A 303 -8.08 -9.11 -13.63
CA GLY A 303 -6.76 -8.52 -13.37
C GLY A 303 -6.76 -7.56 -12.18
N VAL A 304 -7.83 -6.77 -12.01
CA VAL A 304 -7.98 -5.90 -10.83
C VAL A 304 -8.07 -6.75 -9.56
N ILE A 305 -8.94 -7.77 -9.53
CA ILE A 305 -9.07 -8.69 -8.38
C ILE A 305 -7.73 -9.34 -8.04
N GLN A 306 -7.02 -9.87 -9.05
CA GLN A 306 -5.74 -10.52 -8.83
C GLN A 306 -4.73 -9.58 -8.17
N LYS A 307 -4.61 -8.35 -8.69
CA LYS A 307 -3.55 -7.40 -8.28
C LYS A 307 -3.88 -6.61 -7.00
N THR A 308 -5.15 -6.52 -6.61
CA THR A 308 -5.55 -5.79 -5.41
C THR A 308 -6.01 -6.70 -4.25
N SER A 309 -6.24 -7.98 -4.49
CA SER A 309 -6.73 -8.89 -3.45
C SER A 309 -5.97 -10.22 -3.41
N THR A 310 -6.05 -11.03 -4.48
CA THR A 310 -5.56 -12.42 -4.46
C THR A 310 -4.04 -12.51 -4.34
N VAL A 311 -3.31 -11.79 -5.20
CA VAL A 311 -1.83 -11.81 -5.20
C VAL A 311 -1.26 -11.11 -3.97
N PRO A 312 -1.74 -9.92 -3.57
CA PRO A 312 -1.32 -9.31 -2.31
C PRO A 312 -1.53 -10.21 -1.08
N ALA A 313 -2.68 -10.87 -0.95
CA ALA A 313 -2.94 -11.80 0.16
C ALA A 313 -1.94 -12.98 0.16
N ALA A 314 -1.67 -13.57 -1.01
CA ALA A 314 -0.70 -14.65 -1.15
C ALA A 314 0.74 -14.18 -0.84
N LEU A 315 1.12 -12.96 -1.27
CA LEU A 315 2.43 -12.37 -1.03
C LEU A 315 2.73 -12.27 0.48
N ILE A 316 1.75 -11.80 1.26
CA ILE A 316 1.89 -11.61 2.69
C ILE A 316 1.46 -12.85 3.52
N GLY A 317 0.97 -13.89 2.86
CA GLY A 317 0.68 -15.18 3.49
C GLY A 317 -0.58 -15.21 4.34
N ILE A 318 -1.58 -14.37 4.03
CA ILE A 318 -2.90 -14.39 4.67
C ILE A 318 -3.91 -15.15 3.81
N PRO A 319 -5.00 -15.70 4.39
CA PRO A 319 -6.06 -16.31 3.62
C PRO A 319 -6.65 -15.35 2.58
N PRO A 320 -7.00 -15.80 1.36
CA PRO A 320 -7.65 -14.93 0.39
C PRO A 320 -9.03 -14.48 0.89
N ALA A 321 -9.45 -13.31 0.44
CA ALA A 321 -10.86 -12.93 0.50
C ALA A 321 -11.57 -13.49 -0.74
N GLY A 322 -12.80 -14.00 -0.60
CA GLY A 322 -13.48 -14.60 -1.74
C GLY A 322 -14.80 -15.28 -1.42
N PHE A 323 -15.24 -16.08 -2.38
CA PHE A 323 -16.57 -16.67 -2.39
C PHE A 323 -16.57 -18.18 -2.09
N LEU A 324 -15.39 -18.77 -1.86
CA LEU A 324 -15.30 -20.20 -1.55
C LEU A 324 -15.37 -20.44 -0.05
N PRO A 325 -15.86 -21.62 0.39
CA PRO A 325 -15.78 -22.01 1.79
C PRO A 325 -14.33 -21.99 2.29
N GLY A 326 -14.08 -21.25 3.37
CA GLY A 326 -12.74 -21.07 3.93
C GLY A 326 -12.05 -19.76 3.53
N ASP A 327 -12.55 -19.07 2.52
CA ASP A 327 -12.10 -17.70 2.22
C ASP A 327 -12.55 -16.73 3.32
N ARG A 328 -11.81 -15.62 3.48
CA ARG A 328 -12.23 -14.51 4.34
C ARG A 328 -13.50 -13.88 3.78
N ALA A 329 -14.47 -13.64 4.64
CA ALA A 329 -15.73 -12.98 4.26
C ALA A 329 -15.55 -11.45 4.19
N ASP A 330 -14.63 -11.01 3.35
CA ASP A 330 -14.31 -9.59 3.09
C ASP A 330 -14.75 -9.25 1.67
N PHE A 331 -15.65 -8.27 1.54
CA PHE A 331 -16.19 -7.86 0.24
C PHE A 331 -16.37 -6.35 0.15
N ALA A 332 -16.28 -5.81 -1.05
CA ALA A 332 -16.65 -4.44 -1.37
C ALA A 332 -17.64 -4.45 -2.55
N ILE A 333 -18.75 -3.73 -2.40
CA ILE A 333 -19.86 -3.71 -3.34
C ILE A 333 -19.91 -2.35 -4.00
N TYR A 334 -19.66 -2.34 -5.31
CA TYR A 334 -19.50 -1.12 -6.13
C TYR A 334 -20.72 -0.93 -7.03
N PRO A 335 -21.35 0.26 -7.03
CA PRO A 335 -22.35 0.60 -8.04
C PRO A 335 -21.69 0.71 -9.42
N LYS A 336 -22.44 0.44 -10.50
CA LYS A 336 -21.94 0.67 -11.88
C LYS A 336 -22.08 2.14 -12.30
N LYS A 337 -21.67 3.06 -11.43
CA LYS A 337 -21.78 4.50 -11.64
C LYS A 337 -20.54 5.20 -11.17
N ALA A 338 -19.78 5.77 -12.12
CA ALA A 338 -18.64 6.60 -11.79
C ALA A 338 -19.09 7.98 -11.27
N VAL A 339 -18.36 8.48 -10.29
CA VAL A 339 -18.48 9.83 -9.74
C VAL A 339 -17.18 10.59 -9.93
N THR A 340 -17.20 11.90 -9.78
CA THR A 340 -15.98 12.71 -9.76
C THR A 340 -15.38 12.64 -8.36
N ILE A 341 -14.06 12.46 -8.27
CA ILE A 341 -13.33 12.56 -7.00
C ILE A 341 -13.32 14.02 -6.55
N GLU A 342 -13.78 14.25 -5.33
CA GLU A 342 -13.79 15.54 -4.64
C GLU A 342 -13.10 15.34 -3.28
N ALA A 343 -12.03 16.08 -3.01
CA ALA A 343 -11.18 15.87 -1.82
C ALA A 343 -11.94 16.04 -0.49
N ASP A 344 -12.96 16.88 -0.46
CA ASP A 344 -13.80 17.14 0.72
C ASP A 344 -14.75 15.97 1.07
N ARG A 345 -14.87 14.99 0.19
CA ARG A 345 -15.62 13.74 0.42
C ARG A 345 -14.75 12.58 0.86
N LEU A 346 -13.44 12.75 0.85
CA LEU A 346 -12.49 11.74 1.27
C LEU A 346 -12.22 11.82 2.78
N HIS A 347 -11.80 10.70 3.36
CA HIS A 347 -11.70 10.56 4.82
C HIS A 347 -10.30 10.83 5.39
N SER A 348 -9.26 10.93 4.53
CA SER A 348 -7.90 11.23 5.00
C SER A 348 -7.81 12.61 5.64
N LYS A 349 -7.13 12.70 6.78
CA LYS A 349 -6.88 13.96 7.50
C LYS A 349 -6.19 15.03 6.66
N CYS A 350 -5.40 14.64 5.68
CA CYS A 350 -4.66 15.61 4.85
C CYS A 350 -5.58 16.53 4.04
N GLY A 351 -6.84 16.12 3.77
CA GLY A 351 -7.90 16.94 3.17
C GLY A 351 -7.64 17.39 1.74
N TRP A 352 -6.84 16.62 0.98
CA TRP A 352 -6.55 16.84 -0.44
C TRP A 352 -6.26 15.50 -1.13
N THR A 353 -6.25 15.49 -2.46
CA THR A 353 -5.90 14.33 -3.27
C THR A 353 -5.23 14.76 -4.57
N PRO A 354 -4.27 13.99 -5.12
CA PRO A 354 -3.73 14.27 -6.46
C PRO A 354 -4.70 13.87 -7.57
N TYR A 355 -5.79 13.16 -7.26
CA TYR A 355 -6.78 12.64 -8.21
C TYR A 355 -8.04 13.51 -8.30
N GLU A 356 -8.00 14.74 -7.78
CA GLU A 356 -9.12 15.69 -7.82
C GLU A 356 -9.68 15.83 -9.24
N GLY A 357 -11.00 15.71 -9.40
CA GLY A 357 -11.68 15.82 -10.68
C GLY A 357 -11.68 14.55 -11.55
N MET A 358 -10.89 13.51 -11.20
CA MET A 358 -10.89 12.24 -11.92
C MET A 358 -12.17 11.44 -11.66
N LYS A 359 -12.48 10.49 -12.55
CA LYS A 359 -13.62 9.57 -12.37
C LYS A 359 -13.21 8.34 -11.59
N ALA A 360 -14.04 7.96 -10.62
CA ALA A 360 -13.86 6.78 -9.80
C ALA A 360 -15.20 6.13 -9.45
N VAL A 361 -15.19 4.87 -9.04
CA VAL A 361 -16.38 4.16 -8.56
C VAL A 361 -16.13 3.73 -7.13
N PHE A 362 -16.69 4.44 -6.17
CA PHE A 362 -16.55 4.10 -4.75
C PHE A 362 -17.55 3.00 -4.34
N PRO A 363 -17.19 2.12 -3.41
CA PRO A 363 -18.13 1.12 -2.88
C PRO A 363 -19.23 1.79 -2.05
N GLY A 364 -20.44 1.29 -2.16
CA GLY A 364 -21.55 1.68 -1.27
C GLY A 364 -21.54 0.89 0.04
N ILE A 365 -21.04 -0.35 0.00
CA ILE A 365 -20.99 -1.26 1.17
C ILE A 365 -19.64 -1.96 1.18
N VAL A 366 -19.03 -2.06 2.37
CA VAL A 366 -17.86 -2.89 2.61
C VAL A 366 -18.13 -3.83 3.79
N ILE A 367 -17.81 -5.10 3.59
CA ILE A 367 -17.93 -6.17 4.56
C ILE A 367 -16.53 -6.62 4.93
N ARG A 368 -16.24 -6.70 6.23
CA ARG A 368 -15.01 -7.26 6.77
C ARG A 368 -15.35 -8.34 7.80
N ASP A 369 -14.75 -9.50 7.66
CA ASP A 369 -14.99 -10.63 8.56
C ASP A 369 -16.51 -10.92 8.76
N GLY A 370 -17.26 -10.86 7.65
CA GLY A 370 -18.70 -11.11 7.61
C GLY A 370 -19.58 -10.00 8.21
N THR A 371 -19.01 -8.89 8.64
CA THR A 371 -19.73 -7.74 9.21
C THR A 371 -19.67 -6.55 8.26
N VAL A 372 -20.81 -5.87 8.04
CA VAL A 372 -20.84 -4.59 7.31
C VAL A 372 -20.12 -3.55 8.16
N VAL A 373 -18.94 -3.11 7.68
CA VAL A 373 -18.09 -2.14 8.38
C VAL A 373 -18.15 -0.75 7.77
N TYR A 374 -18.64 -0.63 6.54
CA TYR A 374 -18.89 0.65 5.87
C TYR A 374 -20.18 0.54 5.05
N GLU A 375 -21.05 1.52 5.17
CA GLU A 375 -22.28 1.65 4.39
C GLU A 375 -22.69 3.11 4.30
N GLU A 376 -22.80 3.65 3.07
CA GLU A 376 -23.30 5.00 2.78
C GLU A 376 -22.63 6.11 3.62
N GLY A 377 -21.32 6.04 3.83
CA GLY A 377 -20.55 7.02 4.61
C GLY A 377 -20.52 6.74 6.11
N GLY A 378 -21.27 5.76 6.60
CA GLY A 378 -21.23 5.34 8.01
C GLY A 378 -20.24 4.20 8.25
N PHE A 379 -19.54 4.22 9.39
CA PHE A 379 -18.58 3.20 9.78
C PHE A 379 -19.05 2.42 11.01
N THR A 380 -18.91 1.11 10.96
CA THR A 380 -19.11 0.21 12.10
C THR A 380 -17.75 -0.33 12.55
N ARG A 381 -17.40 -0.08 13.80
CA ARG A 381 -16.15 -0.58 14.36
C ARG A 381 -16.30 -2.02 14.84
N ILE A 382 -15.46 -2.91 14.36
CA ILE A 382 -15.24 -4.25 14.91
C ILE A 382 -13.75 -4.41 15.19
N PRO A 383 -13.31 -5.27 16.11
CA PRO A 383 -11.90 -5.47 16.39
C PRO A 383 -11.12 -5.79 15.12
N PRO A 384 -9.98 -5.14 14.85
CA PRO A 384 -9.14 -5.48 13.71
C PRO A 384 -8.41 -6.81 13.94
N VAL A 385 -8.17 -7.56 12.88
CA VAL A 385 -7.28 -8.72 12.90
C VAL A 385 -5.86 -8.23 12.62
N TRP A 386 -4.93 -8.51 13.52
CA TRP A 386 -3.51 -8.34 13.26
C TRP A 386 -2.96 -9.60 12.59
N TYR A 387 -2.53 -9.48 11.36
CA TYR A 387 -1.81 -10.52 10.64
C TYR A 387 -0.32 -10.42 10.96
N ALA A 388 0.09 -11.05 12.06
CA ALA A 388 1.49 -11.12 12.44
C ALA A 388 2.31 -11.90 11.41
N GLY A 389 3.57 -11.53 11.23
CA GLY A 389 4.51 -12.27 10.41
C GLY A 389 4.71 -13.71 10.91
N ARG A 390 5.17 -14.59 10.04
CA ARG A 390 5.27 -16.05 10.32
C ARG A 390 6.16 -16.42 11.50
N GLY A 391 7.05 -15.53 11.90
CA GLY A 391 7.95 -15.74 13.05
C GLY A 391 7.35 -15.38 14.39
N TYR A 392 6.15 -14.81 14.42
CA TYR A 392 5.55 -14.34 15.66
C TYR A 392 5.36 -15.48 16.68
N SER A 393 5.97 -15.28 17.85
CA SER A 393 5.77 -16.13 19.01
C SER A 393 5.19 -15.27 20.14
N PRO A 394 3.91 -15.48 20.52
CA PRO A 394 3.33 -14.71 21.62
C PRO A 394 4.12 -14.98 22.91
N VAL A 395 4.56 -13.88 23.55
CA VAL A 395 5.15 -13.98 24.89
C VAL A 395 4.10 -14.58 25.83
N PRO A 396 4.39 -15.67 26.55
CA PRO A 396 3.45 -16.23 27.50
C PRO A 396 3.04 -15.15 28.50
N ALA A 397 1.73 -14.99 28.71
CA ALA A 397 1.24 -14.08 29.74
C ALA A 397 1.89 -14.44 31.09
N PRO A 398 2.37 -13.44 31.88
CA PRO A 398 2.93 -13.74 33.18
C PRO A 398 1.90 -14.54 33.99
N SER A 399 2.32 -15.72 34.47
CA SER A 399 1.46 -16.54 35.31
C SER A 399 0.98 -15.68 36.47
N LYS A 400 -0.31 -15.48 36.59
CA LYS A 400 -0.91 -14.86 37.76
C LYS A 400 -0.50 -15.75 38.97
N ARG A 401 0.46 -15.26 39.76
CA ARG A 401 0.78 -15.85 41.09
C ARG A 401 -0.21 -15.28 42.10
#